data_e9f978632701b5fced514cd4e9d2c8ff
#
_entry.id   e9f978632701b5fced514cd4e9d2c8ff
#
_cell.length_a   1.000
_cell.length_b   1.000
_cell.length_c   1.000
_cell.angle_alpha   90.00
_cell.angle_beta   90.00
_cell.angle_gamma   90.00
#
_symmetry.space_group_name_H-M   'P 1'
#
loop_
_entity.id
_entity.type
_entity.pdbx_description
1 polymer ?
#
loop_
_entity_poly.entity_id
_entity_poly.type
_entity_poly.pdbx_seq_one_letter_code
_entity_poly.pdbx_strand_id
1 'polypeptide(L)'
;IGDELLVQISREAVKTKAPTVTGNLNLTGRYAVLTHGNTRIGVSSKIPKKERDAYKLRLQAYQNDRFGIIVRTNAKEAPFEAVVKEIEDLKKEYERLTSNAMSRVCFSCLKSAPPSYITDLKNAYMDGMQEIIVNDPDLYHTICSFFDREIPERSYLIQIRRSEERRVGKECRS
;
A
#
# COMPACT_ATOMS: atom_id res chain seq x y z
N ILE A 1 -17.03 -14.85 -25.44
CA ILE A 1 -18.21 -14.31 -24.75
C ILE A 1 -18.53 -15.26 -23.61
N GLY A 2 -18.71 -14.72 -22.38
CA GLY A 2 -18.98 -15.53 -21.18
C GLY A 2 -17.75 -15.88 -20.33
N ASP A 3 -16.55 -15.48 -20.73
CA ASP A 3 -15.35 -15.67 -19.92
C ASP A 3 -15.32 -14.70 -18.72
N GLU A 4 -14.94 -15.22 -17.57
CA GLU A 4 -14.74 -14.43 -16.34
C GLU A 4 -13.26 -14.13 -16.16
N LEU A 5 -12.96 -12.86 -15.85
CA LEU A 5 -11.59 -12.40 -15.69
C LEU A 5 -11.41 -11.72 -14.34
N LEU A 6 -10.27 -11.98 -13.69
CA LEU A 6 -9.82 -11.21 -12.54
C LEU A 6 -9.17 -9.91 -13.04
N VAL A 7 -9.74 -8.78 -12.63
CA VAL A 7 -9.27 -7.47 -13.05
C VAL A 7 -9.02 -6.56 -11.85
N GLN A 8 -8.09 -5.65 -12.00
CA GLN A 8 -7.80 -4.59 -11.04
C GLN A 8 -8.27 -3.24 -11.61
N ILE A 9 -8.94 -2.44 -10.80
CA ILE A 9 -9.24 -1.05 -11.16
C ILE A 9 -7.92 -0.28 -11.09
N SER A 10 -7.46 0.23 -12.23
CA SER A 10 -6.25 1.04 -12.34
C SER A 10 -6.54 2.54 -12.20
N ARG A 11 -7.73 2.96 -12.54
CA ARG A 11 -8.24 4.33 -12.32
C ARG A 11 -9.72 4.27 -11.98
N GLU A 12 -10.09 5.02 -10.98
CA GLU A 12 -11.50 5.23 -10.62
C GLU A 12 -12.19 6.13 -11.66
N ALA A 13 -13.52 6.07 -11.67
CA ALA A 13 -14.33 6.98 -12.48
C ALA A 13 -14.12 8.42 -12.02
N VAL A 14 -13.83 9.33 -12.94
CA VAL A 14 -13.66 10.75 -12.66
C VAL A 14 -14.57 11.56 -13.57
N LYS A 15 -15.56 12.24 -12.99
CA LYS A 15 -16.59 13.00 -13.73
C LYS A 15 -17.28 12.11 -14.78
N THR A 16 -17.09 12.41 -16.06
CA THR A 16 -17.68 11.67 -17.21
C THR A 16 -16.83 10.51 -17.72
N LYS A 17 -15.61 10.32 -17.15
CA LYS A 17 -14.71 9.23 -17.60
C LYS A 17 -15.01 7.95 -16.84
N ALA A 18 -15.22 6.87 -17.57
CA ALA A 18 -15.40 5.54 -17.01
C ALA A 18 -14.13 5.05 -16.26
N PRO A 19 -14.26 4.15 -15.29
CA PRO A 19 -13.12 3.52 -14.63
C PRO A 19 -12.33 2.71 -15.63
N THR A 20 -11.02 2.61 -15.42
CA THR A 20 -10.12 1.80 -16.24
C THR A 20 -9.70 0.57 -15.45
N VAL A 21 -9.77 -0.59 -16.08
CA VAL A 21 -9.37 -1.87 -15.49
C VAL A 21 -8.18 -2.46 -16.23
N THR A 22 -7.43 -3.32 -15.54
CA THR A 22 -6.31 -4.09 -16.11
C THR A 22 -6.34 -5.53 -15.60
N GLY A 23 -5.98 -6.48 -16.46
CA GLY A 23 -5.73 -7.87 -16.07
C GLY A 23 -4.35 -8.08 -15.42
N ASN A 24 -3.44 -7.12 -15.54
CA ASN A 24 -2.13 -7.18 -14.91
C ASN A 24 -2.26 -6.68 -13.46
N LEU A 25 -2.31 -7.63 -12.52
CA LEU A 25 -2.45 -7.31 -11.11
C LEU A 25 -1.16 -6.75 -10.54
N ASN A 26 -1.25 -5.61 -9.87
CA ASN A 26 -0.15 -4.97 -9.17
C ASN A 26 -0.45 -4.91 -7.67
N LEU A 27 0.32 -5.64 -6.87
CA LEU A 27 0.23 -5.59 -5.42
C LEU A 27 1.32 -4.67 -4.88
N THR A 28 0.91 -3.56 -4.30
CA THR A 28 1.81 -2.52 -3.81
C THR A 28 2.04 -2.68 -2.33
N GLY A 29 3.30 -2.97 -1.96
CA GLY A 29 3.79 -2.93 -0.60
C GLY A 29 4.49 -1.59 -0.28
N ARG A 30 5.14 -1.55 0.87
CA ARG A 30 5.92 -0.41 1.36
C ARG A 30 7.23 -0.26 0.59
N TYR A 31 7.97 -1.35 0.44
CA TYR A 31 9.31 -1.40 -0.15
C TYR A 31 9.32 -1.91 -1.58
N ALA A 32 8.35 -2.74 -1.93
CA ALA A 32 8.28 -3.37 -3.23
C ALA A 32 6.86 -3.34 -3.82
N VAL A 33 6.79 -3.47 -5.14
CA VAL A 33 5.54 -3.76 -5.87
C VAL A 33 5.74 -5.07 -6.60
N LEU A 34 4.82 -6.00 -6.41
CA LEU A 34 4.75 -7.24 -7.17
C LEU A 34 3.84 -7.02 -8.38
N THR A 35 4.36 -7.27 -9.59
CA THR A 35 3.62 -7.10 -10.85
C THR A 35 3.39 -8.45 -11.51
N HIS A 36 2.14 -8.80 -11.79
CA HIS A 36 1.83 -9.99 -12.57
C HIS A 36 1.91 -9.69 -14.08
N GLY A 37 2.39 -10.63 -14.87
CA GLY A 37 2.53 -10.50 -16.33
C GLY A 37 3.75 -9.72 -16.82
N ASN A 38 4.55 -9.15 -15.90
CA ASN A 38 5.84 -8.55 -16.23
C ASN A 38 6.90 -9.13 -15.29
N THR A 39 7.83 -9.92 -15.83
CA THR A 39 8.83 -10.66 -15.04
C THR A 39 10.13 -9.90 -14.77
N ARG A 40 10.15 -8.59 -15.07
CA ARG A 40 11.36 -7.76 -14.91
C ARG A 40 11.55 -7.30 -13.47
N ILE A 41 12.81 -7.20 -13.06
CA ILE A 41 13.20 -6.54 -11.81
C ILE A 41 13.48 -5.07 -12.11
N GLY A 42 12.63 -4.20 -11.58
CA GLY A 42 12.79 -2.74 -11.61
C GLY A 42 13.27 -2.22 -10.25
N VAL A 43 14.01 -1.13 -10.25
CA VAL A 43 14.38 -0.41 -9.03
C VAL A 43 14.18 1.08 -9.28
N SER A 44 13.59 1.77 -8.31
CA SER A 44 13.32 3.21 -8.38
C SER A 44 14.56 4.00 -8.81
N SER A 45 14.40 4.93 -9.75
CA SER A 45 15.46 5.81 -10.23
C SER A 45 16.01 6.74 -9.14
N LYS A 46 15.26 6.97 -8.06
CA LYS A 46 15.69 7.77 -6.90
C LYS A 46 16.70 7.06 -6.00
N ILE A 47 16.91 5.74 -6.19
CA ILE A 47 17.93 4.96 -5.49
C ILE A 47 19.25 5.10 -6.29
N PRO A 48 20.40 5.32 -5.62
CA PRO A 48 21.71 5.45 -6.27
C PRO A 48 22.06 4.24 -7.15
N LYS A 49 22.76 4.46 -8.26
CA LYS A 49 23.06 3.41 -9.26
C LYS A 49 23.70 2.17 -8.65
N LYS A 50 24.69 2.35 -7.76
CA LYS A 50 25.38 1.22 -7.09
C LYS A 50 24.41 0.33 -6.31
N GLU A 51 23.51 0.94 -5.55
CA GLU A 51 22.49 0.22 -4.76
C GLU A 51 21.46 -0.46 -5.67
N ARG A 52 21.06 0.21 -6.78
CA ARG A 52 20.14 -0.38 -7.76
C ARG A 52 20.70 -1.65 -8.37
N ASP A 53 21.97 -1.65 -8.73
CA ASP A 53 22.62 -2.81 -9.35
C ASP A 53 22.76 -3.95 -8.32
N ALA A 54 23.06 -3.61 -7.05
CA ALA A 54 23.08 -4.57 -5.95
C ALA A 54 21.69 -5.19 -5.69
N TYR A 55 20.61 -4.38 -5.66
CA TYR A 55 19.24 -4.88 -5.54
C TYR A 55 18.87 -5.83 -6.68
N LYS A 56 19.16 -5.45 -7.93
CA LYS A 56 18.89 -6.30 -9.09
C LYS A 56 19.57 -7.66 -8.99
N LEU A 57 20.86 -7.67 -8.65
CA LEU A 57 21.63 -8.90 -8.51
C LEU A 57 21.06 -9.81 -7.41
N ARG A 58 20.81 -9.25 -6.23
CA ARG A 58 20.31 -10.02 -5.08
C ARG A 58 18.88 -10.53 -5.31
N LEU A 59 18.04 -9.77 -6.00
CA LEU A 59 16.65 -10.15 -6.27
C LEU A 59 16.49 -11.14 -7.42
N GLN A 60 17.51 -11.39 -8.22
CA GLN A 60 17.49 -12.43 -9.26
C GLN A 60 17.14 -13.81 -8.68
N ALA A 61 17.60 -14.12 -7.47
CA ALA A 61 17.27 -15.38 -6.79
C ALA A 61 15.78 -15.53 -6.44
N TYR A 62 15.03 -14.42 -6.38
CA TYR A 62 13.60 -14.37 -6.02
C TYR A 62 12.70 -14.17 -7.25
N GLN A 63 13.30 -14.03 -8.42
CA GLN A 63 12.58 -13.88 -9.69
C GLN A 63 11.91 -15.21 -10.07
N ASN A 64 10.71 -15.14 -10.62
CA ASN A 64 10.04 -16.26 -11.23
C ASN A 64 9.37 -15.84 -12.55
N ASP A 65 8.86 -16.83 -13.30
CA ASP A 65 8.27 -16.59 -14.62
C ASP A 65 6.87 -15.94 -14.58
N ARG A 66 6.32 -15.70 -13.38
CA ARG A 66 4.96 -15.14 -13.22
C ARG A 66 4.96 -13.69 -12.78
N PHE A 67 6.01 -13.27 -12.05
CA PHE A 67 6.03 -11.98 -11.36
C PHE A 67 7.26 -11.17 -11.68
N GLY A 68 7.06 -9.87 -11.86
CA GLY A 68 8.12 -8.87 -11.75
C GLY A 68 8.12 -8.23 -10.36
N ILE A 69 9.25 -7.65 -10.01
CA ILE A 69 9.46 -6.99 -8.73
C ILE A 69 9.93 -5.57 -9.01
N ILE A 70 9.27 -4.57 -8.44
CA ILE A 70 9.70 -3.19 -8.53
C ILE A 70 10.05 -2.70 -7.12
N VAL A 71 11.33 -2.44 -6.87
CA VAL A 71 11.79 -1.88 -5.59
C VAL A 71 11.49 -0.39 -5.54
N ARG A 72 10.80 0.04 -4.48
CA ARG A 72 10.41 1.43 -4.25
C ARG A 72 11.51 2.21 -3.55
N THR A 73 11.41 3.53 -3.57
CA THR A 73 12.37 4.44 -2.93
C THR A 73 12.53 4.19 -1.43
N ASN A 74 11.46 3.82 -0.76
CA ASN A 74 11.45 3.54 0.69
C ASN A 74 12.32 2.34 1.08
N ALA A 75 12.68 1.48 0.13
CA ALA A 75 13.58 0.36 0.39
C ALA A 75 15.03 0.80 0.66
N LYS A 76 15.40 2.05 0.35
CA LYS A 76 16.76 2.56 0.56
C LYS A 76 17.22 2.49 2.02
N GLU A 77 16.30 2.76 2.95
CA GLU A 77 16.60 2.79 4.40
C GLU A 77 16.23 1.49 5.12
N ALA A 78 15.71 0.52 4.37
CA ALA A 78 15.26 -0.75 4.93
C ALA A 78 16.34 -1.84 4.82
N PRO A 79 16.44 -2.75 5.78
CA PRO A 79 17.26 -3.94 5.63
C PRO A 79 16.72 -4.80 4.47
N PHE A 80 17.64 -5.42 3.74
CA PHE A 80 17.26 -6.22 2.56
C PHE A 80 16.30 -7.36 2.90
N GLU A 81 16.45 -7.94 4.07
CA GLU A 81 15.62 -9.03 4.59
C GLU A 81 14.14 -8.60 4.75
N ALA A 82 13.91 -7.34 5.14
CA ALA A 82 12.55 -6.78 5.22
C ALA A 82 11.93 -6.62 3.82
N VAL A 83 12.72 -6.25 2.82
CA VAL A 83 12.26 -6.15 1.43
C VAL A 83 11.90 -7.54 0.88
N VAL A 84 12.73 -8.56 1.15
CA VAL A 84 12.47 -9.95 0.74
C VAL A 84 11.22 -10.50 1.41
N LYS A 85 11.09 -10.30 2.72
CA LYS A 85 9.91 -10.73 3.48
C LYS A 85 8.62 -10.12 2.89
N GLU A 86 8.64 -8.83 2.59
CA GLU A 86 7.48 -8.17 1.98
C GLU A 86 7.15 -8.76 0.60
N ILE A 87 8.16 -9.06 -0.24
CA ILE A 87 7.96 -9.71 -1.54
C ILE A 87 7.29 -11.08 -1.37
N GLU A 88 7.72 -11.87 -0.39
CA GLU A 88 7.11 -13.18 -0.09
C GLU A 88 5.66 -13.04 0.40
N ASP A 89 5.38 -12.06 1.24
CA ASP A 89 4.04 -11.79 1.73
C ASP A 89 3.11 -11.31 0.60
N LEU A 90 3.61 -10.48 -0.32
CA LEU A 90 2.87 -10.07 -1.53
C LEU A 90 2.59 -11.26 -2.46
N LYS A 91 3.52 -12.22 -2.59
CA LYS A 91 3.29 -13.46 -3.35
C LYS A 91 2.17 -14.30 -2.73
N LYS A 92 2.21 -14.53 -1.42
CA LYS A 92 1.15 -15.24 -0.69
C LYS A 92 -0.20 -14.54 -0.84
N GLU A 93 -0.22 -13.22 -0.79
CA GLU A 93 -1.43 -12.44 -0.98
C GLU A 93 -2.00 -12.61 -2.40
N TYR A 94 -1.13 -12.59 -3.42
CA TYR A 94 -1.54 -12.85 -4.79
C TYR A 94 -2.16 -14.25 -4.94
N GLU A 95 -1.52 -15.27 -4.41
CA GLU A 95 -2.01 -16.65 -4.45
C GLU A 95 -3.37 -16.78 -3.75
N ARG A 96 -3.53 -16.12 -2.60
CA ARG A 96 -4.81 -16.07 -1.89
C ARG A 96 -5.91 -15.40 -2.71
N LEU A 97 -5.60 -14.27 -3.37
CA LEU A 97 -6.56 -13.54 -4.19
C LEU A 97 -7.00 -14.36 -5.41
N THR A 98 -6.05 -15.00 -6.09
CA THR A 98 -6.35 -15.83 -7.27
C THR A 98 -7.12 -17.09 -6.89
N SER A 99 -6.77 -17.76 -5.79
CA SER A 99 -7.52 -18.92 -5.30
C SER A 99 -8.94 -18.56 -4.89
N ASN A 100 -9.12 -17.43 -4.20
CA ASN A 100 -10.44 -16.95 -3.81
C ASN A 100 -11.29 -16.54 -5.02
N ALA A 101 -10.66 -16.01 -6.09
CA ALA A 101 -11.37 -15.63 -7.31
C ALA A 101 -12.12 -16.80 -7.94
N MET A 102 -11.52 -17.99 -7.91
CA MET A 102 -12.11 -19.21 -8.49
C MET A 102 -13.43 -19.64 -7.84
N SER A 103 -13.68 -19.25 -6.60
CA SER A 103 -14.86 -19.61 -5.80
C SER A 103 -15.86 -18.49 -5.63
N ARG A 104 -15.62 -17.32 -6.18
CA ARG A 104 -16.48 -16.14 -6.03
C ARG A 104 -17.39 -15.94 -7.23
N VAL A 105 -18.55 -15.36 -6.94
CA VAL A 105 -19.50 -14.97 -7.96
C VAL A 105 -18.95 -13.78 -8.77
N CYS A 106 -19.25 -13.75 -10.04
CA CYS A 106 -18.90 -12.64 -10.94
C CYS A 106 -19.30 -11.28 -10.33
N PHE A 107 -18.54 -10.23 -10.58
CA PHE A 107 -18.68 -8.90 -9.98
C PHE A 107 -18.42 -8.79 -8.47
N SER A 108 -17.85 -9.83 -7.84
CA SER A 108 -17.42 -9.72 -6.44
C SER A 108 -16.16 -8.87 -6.29
N CYS A 109 -16.11 -8.03 -5.26
CA CYS A 109 -14.89 -7.36 -4.85
C CYS A 109 -14.05 -8.31 -3.98
N LEU A 110 -12.88 -8.72 -4.46
CA LEU A 110 -11.98 -9.64 -3.75
C LEU A 110 -11.06 -8.89 -2.77
N LYS A 111 -10.64 -7.68 -3.14
CA LYS A 111 -9.81 -6.80 -2.32
C LYS A 111 -10.21 -5.35 -2.61
N SER A 112 -10.64 -4.64 -1.59
CA SER A 112 -10.81 -3.19 -1.66
C SER A 112 -9.48 -2.48 -1.37
N ALA A 113 -9.19 -1.39 -2.08
CA ALA A 113 -8.10 -0.51 -1.69
C ALA A 113 -8.46 0.20 -0.37
N PRO A 114 -7.50 0.41 0.53
CA PRO A 114 -7.75 1.26 1.68
C PRO A 114 -8.07 2.69 1.19
N PRO A 115 -8.89 3.44 1.93
CA PRO A 115 -9.15 4.84 1.62
C PRO A 115 -7.86 5.65 1.47
N SER A 116 -7.86 6.66 0.61
CA SER A 116 -6.67 7.48 0.31
C SER A 116 -6.03 8.07 1.56
N TYR A 117 -6.85 8.55 2.51
CA TYR A 117 -6.36 9.10 3.77
C TYR A 117 -5.55 8.11 4.61
N ILE A 118 -5.86 6.82 4.55
CA ILE A 118 -5.08 5.77 5.22
C ILE A 118 -3.69 5.65 4.57
N THR A 119 -3.62 5.73 3.26
CA THR A 119 -2.34 5.70 2.53
C THR A 119 -1.51 6.95 2.86
N ASP A 120 -2.14 8.11 2.95
CA ASP A 120 -1.48 9.37 3.30
C ASP A 120 -0.98 9.35 4.75
N LEU A 121 -1.77 8.82 5.68
CA LEU A 121 -1.35 8.62 7.06
C LEU A 121 -0.18 7.64 7.20
N LYS A 122 -0.18 6.54 6.43
CA LYS A 122 0.98 5.62 6.37
C LYS A 122 2.24 6.34 5.92
N ASN A 123 2.16 7.13 4.87
CA ASN A 123 3.29 7.88 4.36
C ASN A 123 3.78 8.91 5.40
N ALA A 124 2.87 9.67 6.03
CA ALA A 124 3.19 10.64 7.06
C ALA A 124 3.81 9.99 8.32
N TYR A 125 3.36 8.79 8.71
CA TYR A 125 3.97 8.03 9.80
C TYR A 125 5.44 7.71 9.51
N MET A 126 5.77 7.41 8.26
CA MET A 126 7.14 7.15 7.83
C MET A 126 8.05 8.38 7.91
N ASP A 127 7.47 9.58 7.79
CA ASP A 127 8.16 10.86 7.89
C ASP A 127 8.32 11.35 9.35
N GLY A 128 8.02 10.48 10.33
CA GLY A 128 8.21 10.77 11.76
C GLY A 128 7.01 11.43 12.44
N MET A 129 5.80 11.20 11.93
CA MET A 129 4.57 11.67 12.57
C MET A 129 4.44 11.12 14.00
N GLN A 130 4.17 12.00 14.96
CA GLN A 130 4.05 11.65 16.38
C GLN A 130 2.59 11.55 16.84
N GLU A 131 1.69 12.28 16.22
CA GLU A 131 0.30 12.38 16.66
C GLU A 131 -0.66 12.43 15.45
N ILE A 132 -1.80 11.75 15.57
CA ILE A 132 -2.94 11.83 14.65
C ILE A 132 -4.13 12.38 15.44
N ILE A 133 -4.69 13.50 14.98
CA ILE A 133 -5.86 14.11 15.59
C ILE A 133 -7.05 13.95 14.64
N VAL A 134 -8.11 13.36 15.16
CA VAL A 134 -9.34 13.07 14.40
C VAL A 134 -10.51 13.71 15.12
N ASN A 135 -11.44 14.31 14.40
CA ASN A 135 -12.65 14.93 14.94
C ASN A 135 -13.92 14.08 14.75
N ASP A 136 -13.82 12.95 14.10
CA ASP A 136 -14.90 12.02 13.78
C ASP A 136 -14.63 10.66 14.46
N PRO A 137 -15.57 10.15 15.29
CA PRO A 137 -15.39 8.87 15.99
C PRO A 137 -15.29 7.66 15.07
N ASP A 138 -16.06 7.63 13.98
CA ASP A 138 -16.06 6.49 13.05
C ASP A 138 -14.73 6.43 12.27
N LEU A 139 -14.24 7.60 11.87
CA LEU A 139 -12.94 7.72 11.25
C LEU A 139 -11.82 7.32 12.22
N TYR A 140 -11.91 7.71 13.49
CA TYR A 140 -10.97 7.29 14.52
C TYR A 140 -10.92 5.75 14.64
N HIS A 141 -12.06 5.09 14.78
CA HIS A 141 -12.12 3.63 14.88
C HIS A 141 -11.55 2.95 13.63
N THR A 142 -11.83 3.49 12.46
CA THR A 142 -11.29 2.99 11.19
C THR A 142 -9.77 3.10 11.15
N ILE A 143 -9.21 4.24 11.53
CA ILE A 143 -7.77 4.48 11.59
C ILE A 143 -7.12 3.54 12.60
N CYS A 144 -7.65 3.47 13.82
CA CYS A 144 -7.12 2.59 14.86
C CYS A 144 -7.08 1.13 14.41
N SER A 145 -8.20 0.61 13.88
CA SER A 145 -8.30 -0.78 13.43
C SER A 145 -7.34 -1.10 12.29
N PHE A 146 -7.10 -0.13 11.43
CA PHE A 146 -6.15 -0.27 10.33
C PHE A 146 -4.71 -0.31 10.85
N PHE A 147 -4.32 0.65 11.67
CA PHE A 147 -2.97 0.75 12.19
C PHE A 147 -2.63 -0.37 13.20
N ASP A 148 -3.55 -0.82 14.03
CA ASP A 148 -3.36 -1.95 14.93
C ASP A 148 -3.07 -3.26 14.18
N ARG A 149 -3.65 -3.41 12.98
CA ARG A 149 -3.42 -4.57 12.12
C ARG A 149 -2.09 -4.51 11.38
N GLU A 150 -1.73 -3.33 10.87
CA GLU A 150 -0.59 -3.15 9.97
C GLU A 150 0.71 -2.75 10.68
N ILE A 151 0.59 -2.07 11.83
CA ILE A 151 1.70 -1.55 12.62
C ILE A 151 1.41 -1.78 14.10
N PRO A 152 1.56 -3.02 14.60
CA PRO A 152 1.26 -3.35 16.00
C PRO A 152 2.16 -2.64 17.00
N GLU A 153 3.43 -2.32 16.62
CA GLU A 153 4.39 -1.58 17.45
C GLU A 153 4.32 -0.08 17.16
N ARG A 154 3.20 0.56 17.50
CA ARG A 154 3.05 1.98 17.26
C ARG A 154 3.68 2.84 18.37
N SER A 155 4.44 3.84 17.98
CA SER A 155 5.06 4.85 18.84
C SER A 155 4.35 6.21 18.82
N TYR A 156 3.15 6.30 18.26
CA TYR A 156 2.39 7.55 18.13
C TYR A 156 1.02 7.44 18.82
N LEU A 157 0.46 8.59 19.14
CA LEU A 157 -0.81 8.74 19.82
C LEU A 157 -1.92 9.11 18.81
N ILE A 158 -3.02 8.35 18.78
CA ILE A 158 -4.21 8.71 18.03
C ILE A 158 -5.22 9.29 19.02
N GLN A 159 -5.67 10.53 18.80
CA GLN A 159 -6.61 11.23 19.67
C GLN A 159 -7.83 11.73 18.91
N ILE A 160 -8.98 11.70 19.56
CA ILE A 160 -10.19 12.41 19.08
C ILE A 160 -10.20 13.78 19.72
N ARG A 161 -10.22 14.85 18.90
CA ARG A 161 -10.49 16.22 19.37
C ARG A 161 -11.80 16.72 18.77
N ARG A 162 -12.68 17.26 19.63
CA ARG A 162 -13.89 17.95 19.19
C ARG A 162 -13.50 19.29 18.57
N SER A 163 -14.19 19.69 17.50
CA SER A 163 -13.93 20.92 16.75
C SER A 163 -14.02 22.22 17.58
N GLU A 164 -14.66 22.19 18.74
CA GLU A 164 -14.78 23.33 19.64
C GLU A 164 -13.48 23.70 20.38
N GLU A 165 -12.58 22.75 20.59
CA GLU A 165 -11.30 23.02 21.27
C GLU A 165 -10.29 23.80 20.43
N ARG A 166 -10.55 24.00 19.13
CA ARG A 166 -9.71 24.81 18.24
C ARG A 166 -9.81 26.33 18.50
N ARG A 167 -10.82 26.82 19.24
CA ARG A 167 -11.06 28.26 19.45
C ARG A 167 -10.32 28.86 20.66
N VAL A 168 -9.86 28.02 21.60
CA VAL A 168 -9.26 28.51 22.86
C VAL A 168 -7.75 28.79 22.74
N GLY A 169 -7.08 28.36 21.69
CA GLY A 169 -5.61 28.51 21.56
C GLY A 169 -5.13 29.75 20.81
N LYS A 170 -5.99 30.71 20.42
CA LYS A 170 -5.60 31.92 19.64
C LYS A 170 -5.75 33.26 20.36
N GLU A 171 -6.15 33.26 21.62
CA GLU A 171 -6.22 34.51 22.41
C GLU A 171 -5.25 34.43 23.60
N CYS A 172 -3.99 34.58 23.37
CA CYS A 172 -3.01 35.07 24.34
C CYS A 172 -1.67 35.26 23.65
N ARG A 173 -1.53 36.37 22.93
CA ARG A 173 -0.26 37.12 22.80
C ARG A 173 -0.59 38.51 22.26
N SER A 174 -0.97 39.39 23.19
CA SER A 174 -0.72 40.83 23.07
C SER A 174 0.64 41.09 23.67
#